data_70680b838b911ee45c688ad8ce87f3f9
#
_entry.id   70680b838b911ee45c688ad8ce87f3f9
#
_cell.length_a   1.000
_cell.length_b   1.000
_cell.length_c   1.000
_cell.angle_alpha   90.00
_cell.angle_beta   90.00
_cell.angle_gamma   90.00
#
_symmetry.space_group_name_H-M   'P 1'
#
loop_
_entity.id
_entity.type
_entity.pdbx_description
1 polymer ?
#
loop_
_entity_poly.entity_id
_entity_poly.type
_entity_poly.pdbx_seq_one_letter_code
_entity_poly.pdbx_strand_id
1 'polypeptide(L)'
;MRDPVSGRRLEIWTTEPCMQMYGAQNMDGTLPAKAAGRKYPQFAGVALETQHYPDSPNRPDFPSTVLRPGETLRSRTEYRFSAE
;
A
#
# COMPACT_ATOMS: atom_id res chain seq x y z
N MET A 1 -4.41 -7.76 7.66
CA MET A 1 -5.59 -8.09 6.83
C MET A 1 -5.85 -9.60 6.89
N ARG A 2 -7.10 -10.01 7.03
CA ARG A 2 -7.48 -11.43 7.09
C ARG A 2 -8.77 -11.66 6.31
N ASP A 3 -8.80 -12.72 5.55
CA ASP A 3 -10.02 -13.23 4.93
C ASP A 3 -10.66 -14.26 5.89
N PRO A 4 -11.86 -13.99 6.41
CA PRO A 4 -12.50 -14.87 7.38
C PRO A 4 -12.98 -16.21 6.79
N VAL A 5 -13.16 -16.27 5.47
CA VAL A 5 -13.63 -17.48 4.80
C VAL A 5 -12.49 -18.46 4.56
N SER A 6 -11.39 -17.99 4.00
CA SER A 6 -10.24 -18.84 3.67
C SER A 6 -9.21 -18.94 4.79
N GLY A 7 -9.29 -18.11 5.83
CA GLY A 7 -8.29 -18.00 6.89
C GLY A 7 -6.97 -17.36 6.46
N ARG A 8 -6.85 -16.93 5.20
CA ARG A 8 -5.63 -16.28 4.70
C ARG A 8 -5.41 -14.96 5.42
N ARG A 9 -4.17 -14.73 5.81
CA ARG A 9 -3.75 -13.55 6.54
C ARG A 9 -2.53 -12.93 5.90
N LEU A 10 -2.54 -11.61 5.82
CA LEU A 10 -1.39 -10.79 5.45
C LEU A 10 -1.07 -9.83 6.60
N GLU A 11 0.16 -9.85 7.07
CA GLU A 11 0.74 -8.87 7.96
C GLU A 11 1.80 -8.08 7.22
N ILE A 12 1.82 -6.77 7.45
CA ILE A 12 2.83 -5.87 6.90
C ILE A 12 3.59 -5.24 8.06
N TRP A 13 4.90 -5.40 8.04
CA TRP A 13 5.83 -4.81 8.99
C TRP A 13 6.71 -3.83 8.24
N THR A 14 6.80 -2.59 8.69
CA THR A 14 7.52 -1.56 7.96
C THR A 14 8.22 -0.59 8.88
N THR A 15 9.37 -0.05 8.42
CA THR A 15 10.05 1.08 9.03
C THR A 15 9.44 2.42 8.64
N GLU A 16 8.53 2.44 7.67
CA GLU A 16 7.83 3.66 7.28
C GLU A 16 6.81 4.07 8.34
N PRO A 17 6.58 5.38 8.55
CA PRO A 17 5.69 5.89 9.60
C PRO A 17 4.20 5.70 9.28
N CYS A 18 3.84 5.45 8.04
CA CYS A 18 2.45 5.41 7.58
C CYS A 18 2.23 4.30 6.57
N MET A 19 0.99 3.83 6.50
CA MET A 19 0.52 2.97 5.43
C MET A 19 -0.80 3.49 4.91
N GLN A 20 -0.84 3.81 3.61
CA GLN A 20 -2.05 4.19 2.91
C GLN A 20 -2.73 2.94 2.35
N MET A 21 -4.01 2.80 2.60
CA MET A 21 -4.83 1.74 2.01
C MET A 21 -5.74 2.32 0.92
N TYR A 22 -5.75 1.65 -0.22
CA TYR A 22 -6.62 1.95 -1.34
C TYR A 22 -7.32 0.68 -1.79
N GLY A 23 -8.64 0.69 -1.80
CA GLY A 23 -9.47 -0.49 -2.07
C GLY A 23 -9.99 -0.58 -3.51
N ALA A 24 -9.34 0.07 -4.47
CA ALA A 24 -9.77 0.10 -5.88
C ALA A 24 -11.22 0.59 -6.07
N GLN A 25 -11.68 1.47 -5.20
CA GLN A 25 -13.05 2.01 -5.25
C GLN A 25 -13.33 2.86 -6.50
N ASN A 26 -12.30 3.41 -7.13
CA ASN A 26 -12.42 4.23 -8.34
C ASN A 26 -12.34 3.42 -9.65
N MET A 27 -12.15 2.11 -9.57
CA MET A 27 -12.22 1.23 -10.73
C MET A 27 -13.67 1.13 -11.20
N ASP A 28 -13.91 1.28 -12.49
CA ASP A 28 -15.25 1.36 -13.08
C ASP A 28 -15.56 0.25 -14.08
N GLY A 29 -14.63 -0.71 -14.24
CA GLY A 29 -14.78 -1.80 -15.20
C GLY A 29 -14.40 -1.42 -16.64
N THR A 30 -13.75 -0.26 -16.85
CA THR A 30 -13.29 0.16 -18.19
C THR A 30 -11.84 -0.21 -18.45
N LEU A 31 -10.99 -0.27 -17.40
CA LEU A 31 -9.58 -0.57 -17.54
C LEU A 31 -9.34 -2.06 -17.84
N PRO A 32 -8.57 -2.37 -18.88
CA PRO A 32 -8.26 -3.76 -19.22
C PRO A 32 -7.34 -4.39 -18.17
N ALA A 33 -7.65 -5.62 -17.79
CA ALA A 33 -6.82 -6.44 -16.93
C ALA A 33 -5.75 -7.20 -17.74
N LYS A 34 -4.74 -7.75 -17.07
CA LYS A 34 -3.71 -8.58 -17.72
C LYS A 34 -4.30 -9.80 -18.43
N ALA A 35 -5.36 -10.39 -17.88
CA ALA A 35 -6.05 -11.49 -18.54
C ALA A 35 -6.89 -10.98 -19.70
N ALA A 36 -6.68 -11.57 -20.87
CA ALA A 36 -7.38 -11.16 -22.09
C ALA A 36 -8.90 -11.19 -21.92
N GLY A 37 -9.57 -10.13 -22.37
CA GLY A 37 -11.03 -9.99 -22.30
C GLY A 37 -11.57 -9.64 -20.90
N ARG A 38 -10.72 -9.51 -19.89
CA ARG A 38 -11.13 -9.08 -18.55
C ARG A 38 -10.85 -7.59 -18.34
N LYS A 39 -11.62 -7.01 -17.43
CA LYS A 39 -11.47 -5.64 -16.97
C LYS A 39 -11.46 -5.60 -15.43
N TYR A 40 -10.96 -4.50 -14.86
CA TYR A 40 -10.94 -4.32 -13.41
C TYR A 40 -12.26 -3.70 -12.95
N PRO A 41 -13.13 -4.44 -12.26
CA PRO A 41 -14.32 -3.87 -11.63
C PRO A 41 -13.96 -3.08 -10.37
N GLN A 42 -14.92 -2.34 -9.84
CA GLN A 42 -14.79 -1.70 -8.53
C GLN A 42 -14.41 -2.74 -7.46
N PHE A 43 -13.49 -2.37 -6.56
CA PHE A 43 -12.97 -3.24 -5.52
C PHE A 43 -12.22 -4.48 -6.02
N ALA A 44 -11.66 -4.44 -7.23
CA ALA A 44 -10.93 -5.56 -7.81
C ALA A 44 -9.62 -5.90 -7.08
N GLY A 45 -9.15 -5.03 -6.21
CA GLY A 45 -7.91 -5.23 -5.48
C GLY A 45 -7.75 -4.28 -4.31
N VAL A 46 -6.63 -4.42 -3.62
CA VAL A 46 -6.22 -3.53 -2.54
C VAL A 46 -4.75 -3.16 -2.72
N ALA A 47 -4.45 -1.88 -2.61
CA ALA A 47 -3.10 -1.37 -2.49
C ALA A 47 -2.80 -1.06 -1.01
N LEU A 48 -1.64 -1.48 -0.55
CA LEU A 48 -1.13 -1.22 0.80
C LEU A 48 0.24 -0.55 0.64
N GLU A 49 0.25 0.78 0.83
CA GLU A 49 1.36 1.66 0.43
C GLU A 49 2.10 2.13 1.68
N THR A 50 3.25 1.54 1.96
CA THR A 50 4.12 1.97 3.05
C THR A 50 4.89 3.21 2.63
N GLN A 51 4.77 4.31 3.40
CA GLN A 51 5.21 5.62 2.95
C GLN A 51 5.39 6.60 4.13
N HIS A 52 5.91 7.79 3.83
CA HIS A 52 5.78 8.95 4.71
C HIS A 52 4.32 9.38 4.82
N TYR A 53 4.00 10.16 5.85
CA TYR A 53 2.64 10.71 5.96
C TYR A 53 2.30 11.59 4.74
N PRO A 54 1.09 11.47 4.18
CA PRO A 54 0.61 12.40 3.15
C PRO A 54 0.73 13.85 3.63
N ASP A 55 1.02 14.76 2.70
CA ASP A 55 1.19 16.20 2.95
C ASP A 55 2.38 16.56 3.86
N SER A 56 3.32 15.64 4.07
CA SER A 56 4.48 15.86 4.95
C SER A 56 5.27 17.15 4.66
N PRO A 57 5.50 17.56 3.40
CA PRO A 57 6.23 18.80 3.13
C PRO A 57 5.57 20.07 3.70
N ASN A 58 4.25 20.04 3.90
CA ASN A 58 3.47 21.16 4.45
C ASN A 58 3.18 21.00 5.95
N ARG A 59 3.66 19.93 6.57
CA ARG A 59 3.37 19.59 7.95
C ARG A 59 4.66 19.50 8.76
N PRO A 60 5.07 20.61 9.41
CA PRO A 60 6.32 20.65 10.18
C PRO A 60 6.29 19.73 11.43
N ASP A 61 5.11 19.34 11.87
CA ASP A 61 4.90 18.39 12.97
C ASP A 61 5.09 16.92 12.57
N PHE A 62 5.20 16.63 11.25
CA PHE A 62 5.47 15.29 10.74
C PHE A 62 6.98 15.07 10.53
N PRO A 63 7.45 13.81 10.51
CA PRO A 63 8.82 13.52 10.12
C PRO A 63 9.16 14.11 8.76
N SER A 64 10.35 14.67 8.61
CA SER A 64 10.79 15.28 7.36
C SER A 64 10.92 14.24 6.24
N THR A 65 10.50 14.60 5.04
CA THR A 65 10.68 13.81 3.81
C THR A 65 11.92 14.23 3.02
N VAL A 66 12.69 15.20 3.52
CA VAL A 66 13.87 15.73 2.83
C VAL A 66 15.01 14.73 2.91
N LEU A 67 15.57 14.37 1.76
CA LEU A 67 16.84 13.65 1.63
C LEU A 67 17.87 14.60 1.00
N ARG A 68 18.95 14.88 1.72
CA ARG A 68 20.00 15.80 1.28
C ARG A 68 21.11 15.05 0.53
N PRO A 69 21.89 15.75 -0.31
CA PRO A 69 23.06 15.14 -0.92
C PRO A 69 24.00 14.50 0.13
N GLY A 70 24.44 13.27 -0.13
CA GLY A 70 25.26 12.49 0.79
C GLY A 70 24.49 11.68 1.84
N GLU A 71 23.20 11.92 2.03
CA GLU A 71 22.35 11.10 2.89
C GLU A 71 21.84 9.86 2.15
N THR A 72 21.57 8.79 2.89
CA THR A 72 21.02 7.55 2.34
C THR A 72 19.66 7.27 2.98
N LEU A 73 18.62 7.13 2.15
CA LEU A 73 17.34 6.60 2.60
C LEU A 73 17.44 5.09 2.71
N ARG A 74 17.01 4.56 3.85
CA ARG A 74 16.85 3.11 4.06
C ARG A 74 15.45 2.85 4.56
N SER A 75 14.77 1.93 3.87
CA SER A 75 13.43 1.51 4.22
C SER A 75 13.30 0.00 4.06
N ARG A 76 12.55 -0.62 4.96
CA ARG A 76 12.28 -2.04 4.93
C ARG A 76 10.80 -2.27 5.11
N THR A 77 10.24 -3.09 4.26
CA THR A 77 8.86 -3.56 4.36
C THR A 77 8.84 -5.08 4.18
N GLU A 78 8.21 -5.77 5.13
CA GLU A 78 8.02 -7.22 5.10
C GLU A 78 6.55 -7.55 4.92
N TYR A 79 6.27 -8.48 4.04
CA TYR A 79 4.96 -9.10 3.85
C TYR A 79 5.00 -10.51 4.41
N ARG A 80 4.19 -10.77 5.43
CA ARG A 80 4.09 -12.09 6.06
C ARG A 80 2.74 -12.69 5.74
N PHE A 81 2.77 -13.82 5.06
CA PHE A 81 1.59 -14.56 4.66
C PHE A 81 1.41 -15.78 5.54
N SER A 82 0.18 -16.04 5.95
CA SER A 82 -0.20 -17.24 6.69
C SER A 82 -1.62 -17.67 6.33
N ALA A 83 -1.97 -18.89 6.72
CA ALA A 83 -3.33 -19.39 6.66
C ALA A 83 -3.61 -20.19 7.93
N GLU A 84 -4.75 -19.95 8.51
CA GLU A 84 -5.20 -20.60 9.74
C GLU A 84 -6.53 -21.30 9.50
#